data_0285474b55d1ea6cb75fe1d8d5d14b2c
#
_entry.id   0285474b55d1ea6cb75fe1d8d5d14b2c
#
_cell.length_a   1.000
_cell.length_b   1.000
_cell.length_c   1.000
_cell.angle_alpha   90.00
_cell.angle_beta   90.00
_cell.angle_gamma   90.00
#
_symmetry.space_group_name_H-M   'P 1'
#
loop_
_entity.id
_entity.type
_entity.pdbx_description
1 polymer ?
#
loop_
_entity_poly.entity_id
_entity_poly.type
_entity_poly.pdbx_seq_one_letter_code
_entity_poly.pdbx_strand_id
1 'polypeptide(L)'
;QQNAGVSVSGELNEISRFLVDQLTQNRDINNLSENPIAVTSMVEMENFKSTNKIGLWVGENVMHELHIRGFKTIDFKMMPAIEVTSEGDFVMSKKVDELRGKFDINYVLTGTFTEYPDGVTFNARIVNMETAVVASTAQAHISKAYYLRLMKGLNNTSRPTRQHQVELRGPK
;
A
#
# COMPACT_ATOMS: atom_id res chain seq x y z
N GLN A 1 -9.44 -28.21 -20.53
CA GLN A 1 -8.95 -26.84 -20.31
C GLN A 1 -8.94 -26.60 -18.80
N GLN A 2 -7.76 -26.68 -18.20
CA GLN A 2 -7.57 -26.31 -16.80
C GLN A 2 -7.66 -24.78 -16.74
N ASN A 3 -8.71 -24.27 -16.09
CA ASN A 3 -8.75 -22.90 -15.62
C ASN A 3 -7.60 -22.74 -14.61
N ALA A 4 -6.50 -22.15 -15.03
CA ALA A 4 -5.49 -21.66 -14.12
C ALA A 4 -6.16 -20.59 -13.24
N GLY A 5 -6.53 -20.95 -12.02
CA GLY A 5 -7.12 -20.01 -11.07
C GLY A 5 -6.14 -18.88 -10.84
N VAL A 6 -6.59 -17.65 -11.06
CA VAL A 6 -5.78 -16.45 -10.77
C VAL A 6 -5.42 -16.49 -9.29
N SER A 7 -4.13 -16.42 -8.97
CA SER A 7 -3.67 -16.44 -7.59
C SER A 7 -4.03 -15.12 -6.87
N VAL A 8 -4.31 -15.19 -5.58
CA VAL A 8 -4.62 -14.00 -4.77
C VAL A 8 -3.52 -12.94 -4.86
N SER A 9 -2.26 -13.35 -4.89
CA SER A 9 -1.13 -12.44 -5.07
C SER A 9 -1.14 -11.73 -6.42
N GLY A 10 -1.51 -12.41 -7.50
CA GLY A 10 -1.66 -11.82 -8.82
C GLY A 10 -2.78 -10.78 -8.86
N GLU A 11 -3.90 -11.05 -8.23
CA GLU A 11 -5.04 -10.13 -8.14
C GLU A 11 -4.70 -8.86 -7.35
N LEU A 12 -3.99 -8.98 -6.23
CA LEU A 12 -3.51 -7.82 -5.46
C LEU A 12 -2.51 -6.98 -6.25
N ASN A 13 -1.66 -7.62 -7.02
CA ASN A 13 -0.72 -6.93 -7.89
C ASN A 13 -1.41 -6.15 -9.00
N GLU A 14 -2.52 -6.67 -9.55
CA GLU A 14 -3.33 -5.95 -10.55
C GLU A 14 -3.94 -4.66 -9.98
N ILE A 15 -4.47 -4.69 -8.76
CA ILE A 15 -4.98 -3.49 -8.07
C ILE A 15 -3.86 -2.45 -7.93
N SER A 16 -2.70 -2.88 -7.46
CA SER A 16 -1.56 -2.00 -7.24
C SER A 16 -1.01 -1.43 -8.54
N ARG A 17 -0.94 -2.24 -9.60
CA ARG A 17 -0.55 -1.80 -10.95
C ARG A 17 -1.51 -0.75 -11.48
N PHE A 18 -2.81 -0.98 -11.36
CA PHE A 18 -3.84 -0.03 -11.78
C PHE A 18 -3.75 1.31 -11.03
N LEU A 19 -3.51 1.29 -9.72
CA LEU A 19 -3.28 2.50 -8.92
C LEU A 19 -2.01 3.24 -9.37
N VAL A 20 -0.91 2.52 -9.56
CA VAL A 20 0.37 3.14 -9.93
C VAL A 20 0.35 3.66 -11.36
N ASP A 21 -0.34 3.02 -12.29
CA ASP A 21 -0.55 3.54 -13.64
C ASP A 21 -1.22 4.92 -13.62
N GLN A 22 -2.25 5.12 -12.79
CA GLN A 22 -2.89 6.42 -12.62
C GLN A 22 -1.93 7.43 -11.97
N LEU A 23 -1.25 7.04 -10.88
CA LEU A 23 -0.31 7.91 -10.18
C LEU A 23 0.81 8.40 -11.10
N THR A 24 1.27 7.57 -12.01
CA THR A 24 2.36 7.91 -12.94
C THR A 24 1.91 8.69 -14.16
N GLN A 25 0.64 8.63 -14.53
CA GLN A 25 0.07 9.43 -15.64
C GLN A 25 -0.15 10.89 -15.26
N ASN A 26 -0.66 11.16 -14.07
CA ASN A 26 -1.10 12.49 -13.62
C ASN A 26 -0.12 13.14 -12.63
N ARG A 27 1.16 12.85 -12.75
CA ARG A 27 2.16 13.35 -11.82
C ARG A 27 2.69 14.74 -12.19
N ASP A 28 2.83 15.58 -11.19
CA ASP A 28 3.60 16.82 -11.24
C ASP A 28 4.93 16.66 -10.48
N ILE A 29 5.67 15.63 -10.83
CA ILE A 29 6.99 15.32 -10.26
C ILE A 29 8.01 15.41 -11.38
N ASN A 30 8.79 16.49 -11.39
CA ASN A 30 9.68 16.82 -12.51
C ASN A 30 10.94 15.96 -12.57
N ASN A 31 11.39 15.39 -11.47
CA ASN A 31 12.62 14.59 -11.43
C ASN A 31 12.48 13.40 -10.49
N LEU A 32 12.26 12.22 -11.05
CA LEU A 32 12.01 10.99 -10.31
C LEU A 32 13.22 10.47 -9.54
N SER A 33 14.42 10.70 -10.08
CA SER A 33 15.65 10.19 -9.47
C SER A 33 16.09 11.01 -8.26
N GLU A 34 15.69 12.27 -8.22
CA GLU A 34 16.09 13.23 -7.18
C GLU A 34 15.03 13.41 -6.09
N ASN A 35 13.81 12.94 -6.33
CA ASN A 35 12.68 13.12 -5.41
C ASN A 35 12.20 11.78 -4.84
N PRO A 36 12.79 11.29 -3.75
CA PRO A 36 12.37 10.05 -3.15
C PRO A 36 10.94 10.15 -2.60
N ILE A 37 10.19 9.08 -2.81
CA ILE A 37 8.80 8.94 -2.35
C ILE A 37 8.77 7.98 -1.17
N ALA A 38 8.34 8.46 -0.02
CA ALA A 38 8.03 7.60 1.11
C ALA A 38 6.69 6.88 0.86
N VAL A 39 6.70 5.57 0.93
CA VAL A 39 5.49 4.75 0.75
C VAL A 39 5.00 4.27 2.10
N THR A 40 3.74 4.59 2.42
CA THR A 40 3.08 4.19 3.65
C THR A 40 2.06 3.09 3.38
N SER A 41 1.59 2.40 4.42
CA SER A 41 0.48 1.46 4.29
C SER A 41 -0.83 2.19 3.96
N MET A 42 -1.75 1.50 3.30
CA MET A 42 -3.12 1.99 3.17
C MET A 42 -3.87 1.76 4.48
N VAL A 43 -4.55 2.80 4.94
CA VAL A 43 -5.30 2.80 6.19
C VAL A 43 -6.81 2.86 5.93
N GLU A 44 -7.57 2.33 6.88
CA GLU A 44 -9.02 2.38 6.83
C GLU A 44 -9.53 3.82 7.01
N MET A 45 -10.47 4.25 6.16
CA MET A 45 -10.96 5.63 6.17
C MET A 45 -11.69 6.00 7.47
N GLU A 46 -12.36 5.06 8.11
CA GLU A 46 -13.05 5.28 9.38
C GLU A 46 -12.09 5.32 10.58
N ASN A 47 -10.93 4.68 10.43
CA ASN A 47 -9.90 4.65 11.47
C ASN A 47 -8.50 4.76 10.85
N PHE A 48 -8.01 5.97 10.68
CA PHE A 48 -6.73 6.28 10.05
C PHE A 48 -5.48 5.67 10.73
N LYS A 49 -5.65 5.06 11.88
CA LYS A 49 -4.58 4.37 12.62
C LYS A 49 -4.57 2.86 12.37
N SER A 50 -5.64 2.33 11.77
CA SER A 50 -5.75 0.91 11.48
C SER A 50 -5.50 0.61 10.02
N THR A 51 -4.91 -0.54 9.78
CA THR A 51 -4.81 -1.18 8.48
C THR A 51 -5.14 -2.66 8.65
N ASN A 52 -5.47 -3.30 7.57
CA ASN A 52 -5.65 -4.75 7.54
C ASN A 52 -4.66 -5.39 6.57
N LYS A 53 -4.73 -6.72 6.43
CA LYS A 53 -3.83 -7.45 5.53
C LYS A 53 -3.86 -6.93 4.10
N ILE A 54 -5.02 -6.57 3.57
CA ILE A 54 -5.13 -6.07 2.20
C ILE A 54 -4.48 -4.68 2.06
N GLY A 55 -4.65 -3.80 3.05
CA GLY A 55 -4.00 -2.48 3.07
C GLY A 55 -2.48 -2.56 3.12
N LEU A 56 -1.94 -3.50 3.89
CA LEU A 56 -0.50 -3.79 3.93
C LEU A 56 0.01 -4.34 2.60
N TRP A 57 -0.66 -5.34 2.03
CA TRP A 57 -0.25 -5.99 0.79
C TRP A 57 -0.36 -5.07 -0.42
N VAL A 58 -1.41 -4.25 -0.50
CA VAL A 58 -1.52 -3.25 -1.56
C VAL A 58 -0.40 -2.23 -1.45
N GLY A 59 -0.07 -1.75 -0.25
CA GLY A 59 1.06 -0.85 -0.01
C GLY A 59 2.40 -1.45 -0.44
N GLU A 60 2.64 -2.74 -0.13
CA GLU A 60 3.83 -3.49 -0.55
C GLU A 60 3.96 -3.55 -2.08
N ASN A 61 2.88 -3.94 -2.75
CA ASN A 61 2.86 -4.06 -4.20
C ASN A 61 2.95 -2.70 -4.90
N VAL A 62 2.34 -1.66 -4.34
CA VAL A 62 2.46 -0.28 -4.85
C VAL A 62 3.91 0.18 -4.80
N MET A 63 4.63 -0.10 -3.72
CA MET A 63 6.05 0.21 -3.62
C MET A 63 6.86 -0.52 -4.70
N HIS A 64 6.61 -1.81 -4.91
CA HIS A 64 7.24 -2.58 -5.97
C HIS A 64 6.96 -1.99 -7.36
N GLU A 65 5.70 -1.71 -7.67
CA GLU A 65 5.28 -1.15 -8.96
C GLU A 65 5.89 0.25 -9.23
N LEU A 66 6.04 1.08 -8.21
CA LEU A 66 6.76 2.35 -8.33
C LEU A 66 8.24 2.13 -8.62
N HIS A 67 8.87 1.21 -7.88
CA HIS A 67 10.30 0.92 -8.02
C HIS A 67 10.66 0.44 -9.43
N ILE A 68 9.90 -0.50 -10.00
CA ILE A 68 10.14 -0.98 -11.37
C ILE A 68 9.91 0.07 -12.45
N ARG A 69 9.17 1.14 -12.15
CA ARG A 69 8.98 2.31 -13.03
C ARG A 69 10.03 3.40 -12.85
N GLY A 70 11.08 3.14 -12.06
CA GLY A 70 12.21 4.04 -11.87
C GLY A 70 12.04 5.08 -10.78
N PHE A 71 11.01 4.97 -9.92
CA PHE A 71 10.89 5.84 -8.75
C PHE A 71 11.83 5.40 -7.64
N LYS A 72 12.45 6.34 -6.97
CA LYS A 72 13.19 6.11 -5.74
C LYS A 72 12.20 6.03 -4.57
N THR A 73 12.06 4.85 -3.97
CA THR A 73 11.09 4.61 -2.90
C THR A 73 11.76 4.40 -1.55
N ILE A 74 11.13 4.87 -0.50
CA ILE A 74 11.51 4.68 0.89
C ILE A 74 10.35 4.02 1.62
N ASP A 75 10.64 2.95 2.35
CA ASP A 75 9.64 2.10 2.98
C ASP A 75 9.20 2.62 4.36
N PHE A 76 7.96 3.11 4.42
CA PHE A 76 7.29 3.49 5.66
C PHE A 76 5.93 2.81 5.84
N LYS A 77 5.73 1.65 5.22
CA LYS A 77 4.44 0.93 5.24
C LYS A 77 3.90 0.64 6.64
N MET A 78 4.76 0.51 7.62
CA MET A 78 4.35 0.26 9.01
C MET A 78 3.92 1.52 9.76
N MET A 79 3.95 2.70 9.11
CA MET A 79 3.60 3.97 9.74
C MET A 79 2.38 4.60 9.07
N PRO A 80 1.37 5.02 9.83
CA PRO A 80 0.32 5.88 9.29
C PRO A 80 0.92 7.23 8.93
N ALA A 81 0.65 7.68 7.69
CA ALA A 81 1.15 8.98 7.22
C ALA A 81 0.24 10.15 7.59
N ILE A 82 -1.02 9.86 7.88
CA ILE A 82 -2.05 10.87 8.12
C ILE A 82 -2.65 10.68 9.52
N GLU A 83 -2.84 11.78 10.20
CA GLU A 83 -3.61 11.87 11.45
C GLU A 83 -4.80 12.80 11.24
N VAL A 84 -5.89 12.54 11.95
CA VAL A 84 -7.04 13.42 12.00
C VAL A 84 -6.98 14.21 13.30
N THR A 85 -7.03 15.54 13.20
CA THR A 85 -7.08 16.42 14.37
C THR A 85 -8.45 16.37 15.03
N SER A 86 -8.56 16.90 16.26
CA SER A 86 -9.84 17.05 16.96
C SER A 86 -10.85 17.93 16.22
N GLU A 87 -10.40 18.75 15.28
CA GLU A 87 -11.21 19.64 14.44
C GLU A 87 -11.63 18.97 13.12
N GLY A 88 -11.16 17.74 12.85
CA GLY A 88 -11.46 16.99 11.65
C GLY A 88 -10.52 17.22 10.47
N ASP A 89 -9.46 17.99 10.67
CA ASP A 89 -8.46 18.25 9.64
C ASP A 89 -7.48 17.08 9.48
N PHE A 90 -7.10 16.81 8.23
CA PHE A 90 -6.07 15.82 7.91
C PHE A 90 -4.70 16.48 7.97
N VAL A 91 -3.85 16.02 8.87
CA VAL A 91 -2.47 16.48 9.00
C VAL A 91 -1.49 15.33 8.79
N MET A 92 -0.28 15.67 8.35
CA MET A 92 0.80 14.70 8.26
C MET A 92 1.15 14.20 9.67
N SER A 93 1.34 12.88 9.83
CA SER A 93 1.71 12.35 11.14
C SER A 93 3.05 12.93 11.59
N LYS A 94 3.14 13.26 12.87
CA LYS A 94 4.36 13.81 13.48
C LYS A 94 5.57 12.92 13.23
N LYS A 95 5.39 11.60 13.24
CA LYS A 95 6.47 10.63 13.03
C LYS A 95 6.99 10.65 11.59
N VAL A 96 6.12 10.82 10.61
CA VAL A 96 6.52 10.99 9.20
C VAL A 96 7.23 12.32 8.99
N ASP A 97 6.78 13.37 9.65
CA ASP A 97 7.40 14.69 9.59
C ASP A 97 8.81 14.72 10.22
N GLU A 98 9.02 14.03 11.33
CA GLU A 98 10.34 13.83 11.95
C GLU A 98 11.31 13.08 11.02
N LEU A 99 10.83 12.05 10.34
CA LEU A 99 11.63 11.24 9.41
C LEU A 99 11.98 11.99 8.12
N ARG A 100 11.13 12.92 7.68
CA ARG A 100 11.38 13.81 6.55
C ARG A 100 12.73 14.53 6.66
N GLY A 101 12.99 15.15 7.81
CA GLY A 101 14.24 15.86 8.05
C GLY A 101 15.47 14.95 8.07
N LYS A 102 15.30 13.68 8.45
CA LYS A 102 16.39 12.70 8.54
C LYS A 102 16.77 12.08 7.19
N PHE A 103 15.81 11.88 6.29
CA PHE A 103 15.98 11.13 5.04
C PHE A 103 15.80 11.96 3.77
N ASP A 104 15.66 13.28 3.90
CA ASP A 104 15.44 14.20 2.77
C ASP A 104 14.27 13.77 1.87
N ILE A 105 13.15 13.45 2.50
CA ILE A 105 11.94 12.99 1.82
C ILE A 105 11.14 14.18 1.34
N ASN A 106 10.90 14.27 0.04
CA ASN A 106 10.13 15.35 -0.57
C ASN A 106 8.66 14.98 -0.79
N TYR A 107 8.39 13.70 -1.04
CA TYR A 107 7.05 13.21 -1.36
C TYR A 107 6.65 12.03 -0.48
N VAL A 108 5.37 11.95 -0.15
CA VAL A 108 4.77 10.80 0.51
C VAL A 108 3.64 10.24 -0.35
N LEU A 109 3.66 8.93 -0.55
CA LEU A 109 2.50 8.20 -1.04
C LEU A 109 1.71 7.69 0.15
N THR A 110 0.48 8.14 0.24
CA THR A 110 -0.47 7.71 1.26
C THR A 110 -1.72 7.16 0.59
N GLY A 111 -2.41 6.26 1.26
CA GLY A 111 -3.63 5.68 0.75
C GLY A 111 -4.62 5.34 1.84
N THR A 112 -5.88 5.34 1.46
CA THR A 112 -7.00 4.91 2.29
C THR A 112 -7.82 3.86 1.56
N PHE A 113 -8.51 3.02 2.29
CA PHE A 113 -9.54 2.16 1.75
C PHE A 113 -10.83 2.31 2.56
N THR A 114 -11.95 2.15 1.88
CA THR A 114 -13.28 2.25 2.48
C THR A 114 -14.12 1.07 2.02
N GLU A 115 -14.74 0.38 2.96
CA GLU A 115 -15.68 -0.69 2.66
C GLU A 115 -17.09 -0.11 2.48
N TYR A 116 -17.72 -0.47 1.36
CA TYR A 116 -19.10 -0.18 1.04
C TYR A 116 -19.91 -1.47 0.92
N PRO A 117 -21.25 -1.42 0.93
CA PRO A 117 -22.07 -2.62 0.73
C PRO A 117 -21.78 -3.39 -0.58
N ASP A 118 -21.37 -2.69 -1.63
CA ASP A 118 -21.10 -3.20 -2.96
C ASP A 118 -19.61 -3.52 -3.22
N GLY A 119 -18.71 -3.10 -2.33
CA GLY A 119 -17.28 -3.39 -2.49
C GLY A 119 -16.36 -2.53 -1.66
N VAL A 120 -15.12 -2.41 -2.11
CA VAL A 120 -14.07 -1.62 -1.44
C VAL A 120 -13.44 -0.66 -2.44
N THR A 121 -13.30 0.58 -2.01
CA THR A 121 -12.59 1.61 -2.78
C THR A 121 -11.26 1.92 -2.13
N PHE A 122 -10.21 1.87 -2.93
CA PHE A 122 -8.86 2.32 -2.58
C PHE A 122 -8.61 3.69 -3.18
N ASN A 123 -8.12 4.61 -2.37
CA ASN A 123 -7.66 5.93 -2.80
C ASN A 123 -6.19 6.07 -2.45
N ALA A 124 -5.39 6.51 -3.41
CA ALA A 124 -3.99 6.81 -3.20
C ALA A 124 -3.66 8.20 -3.71
N ARG A 125 -2.69 8.84 -3.07
CA ARG A 125 -2.18 10.15 -3.49
C ARG A 125 -0.71 10.29 -3.17
N ILE A 126 -0.01 11.02 -4.03
CA ILE A 126 1.34 11.48 -3.78
C ILE A 126 1.27 12.96 -3.40
N VAL A 127 1.79 13.30 -2.23
CA VAL A 127 1.72 14.65 -1.65
C VAL A 127 3.13 15.19 -1.49
N ASN A 128 3.34 16.44 -1.91
CA ASN A 128 4.56 17.18 -1.58
C ASN A 128 4.52 17.52 -0.10
N MET A 129 5.51 17.07 0.65
CA MET A 129 5.53 17.23 2.11
C MET A 129 5.84 18.65 2.58
N GLU A 130 6.45 19.45 1.72
CA GLU A 130 6.77 20.84 2.04
C GLU A 130 5.57 21.75 1.83
N THR A 131 4.87 21.60 0.69
CA THR A 131 3.79 22.48 0.27
C THR A 131 2.39 21.94 0.56
N ALA A 132 2.28 20.67 0.94
CA ALA A 132 1.04 19.91 1.05
C ALA A 132 0.23 19.80 -0.28
N VAL A 133 0.84 20.15 -1.39
CA VAL A 133 0.22 20.03 -2.71
C VAL A 133 0.15 18.56 -3.14
N VAL A 134 -1.02 18.13 -3.59
CA VAL A 134 -1.22 16.80 -4.16
C VAL A 134 -0.65 16.78 -5.57
N ALA A 135 0.44 16.03 -5.76
CA ALA A 135 1.11 15.90 -7.05
C ALA A 135 0.46 14.85 -7.96
N SER A 136 -0.21 13.86 -7.39
CA SER A 136 -0.91 12.83 -8.15
C SER A 136 -1.95 12.10 -7.31
N THR A 137 -2.98 11.57 -7.95
CA THR A 137 -4.03 10.77 -7.32
C THR A 137 -4.33 9.51 -8.12
N ALA A 138 -4.83 8.49 -7.43
CA ALA A 138 -5.35 7.27 -8.03
C ALA A 138 -6.51 6.71 -7.23
N GLN A 139 -7.42 6.02 -7.92
CA GLN A 139 -8.53 5.34 -7.28
C GLN A 139 -8.77 3.99 -7.95
N ALA A 140 -9.08 2.96 -7.15
CA ALA A 140 -9.50 1.66 -7.60
C ALA A 140 -10.69 1.18 -6.78
N HIS A 141 -11.70 0.62 -7.44
CA HIS A 141 -12.84 -0.01 -6.80
C HIS A 141 -12.87 -1.50 -7.14
N ILE A 142 -13.11 -2.33 -6.14
CA ILE A 142 -13.30 -3.76 -6.30
C ILE A 142 -14.66 -4.20 -5.74
N SER A 143 -15.29 -5.17 -6.41
CA SER A 143 -16.59 -5.70 -5.96
C SER A 143 -16.48 -6.40 -4.61
N LYS A 144 -17.59 -6.47 -3.88
CA LYS A 144 -17.66 -7.18 -2.59
C LYS A 144 -17.27 -8.65 -2.71
N ALA A 145 -17.73 -9.33 -3.77
CA ALA A 145 -17.38 -10.72 -4.03
C ALA A 145 -15.86 -10.92 -4.24
N TYR A 146 -15.23 -10.03 -4.99
CA TYR A 146 -13.79 -10.03 -5.23
C TYR A 146 -13.01 -9.78 -3.93
N TYR A 147 -13.41 -8.77 -3.16
CA TYR A 147 -12.80 -8.43 -1.87
C TYR A 147 -12.86 -9.61 -0.87
N LEU A 148 -14.02 -10.25 -0.72
CA LEU A 148 -14.19 -11.40 0.17
C LEU A 148 -13.30 -12.58 -0.26
N ARG A 149 -13.15 -12.82 -1.56
CA ARG A 149 -12.24 -13.84 -2.08
C ARG A 149 -10.78 -13.54 -1.75
N LEU A 150 -10.35 -12.29 -1.91
CA LEU A 150 -9.00 -11.85 -1.55
C LEU A 150 -8.74 -12.04 -0.05
N MET A 151 -9.66 -11.60 0.81
CA MET A 151 -9.52 -11.72 2.26
C MET A 151 -9.47 -13.18 2.72
N LYS A 152 -10.28 -14.05 2.12
CA LYS A 152 -10.25 -15.50 2.38
C LYS A 152 -8.89 -16.10 2.00
N GLY A 153 -8.35 -15.74 0.85
CA GLY A 153 -7.03 -16.18 0.40
C GLY A 153 -5.92 -15.74 1.33
N LEU A 154 -5.90 -14.46 1.72
CA LEU A 154 -4.91 -13.89 2.64
C LEU A 154 -4.97 -14.52 4.04
N ASN A 155 -6.16 -14.86 4.54
CA ASN A 155 -6.32 -15.54 5.82
C ASN A 155 -5.83 -17.00 5.80
N ASN A 156 -5.97 -17.69 4.67
CA ASN A 156 -5.50 -19.06 4.51
C ASN A 156 -3.97 -19.15 4.45
N THR A 157 -3.27 -18.14 3.94
CA THR A 157 -1.80 -18.10 3.91
C THR A 157 -1.18 -17.90 5.31
N SER A 158 -1.98 -17.49 6.28
CA SER A 158 -1.53 -17.29 7.67
C SER A 158 -1.61 -18.55 8.56
N ARG A 159 -2.05 -19.68 8.04
CA ARG A 159 -1.97 -20.95 8.77
C ARG A 159 -0.51 -21.40 8.80
N PRO A 160 0.08 -21.64 9.98
CA PRO A 160 1.44 -22.16 10.06
C PRO A 160 1.47 -23.51 9.35
N THR A 161 2.28 -23.61 8.32
CA THR A 161 2.64 -24.90 7.74
C THR A 161 3.21 -25.73 8.88
N ARG A 162 2.62 -26.89 9.19
CA ARG A 162 3.23 -27.85 10.12
C ARG A 162 4.67 -28.03 9.65
N GLN A 163 5.61 -27.58 10.46
CA GLN A 163 7.01 -27.88 10.26
C GLN A 163 7.13 -29.41 10.30
N HIS A 164 7.37 -30.02 9.16
CA HIS A 164 7.91 -31.35 9.13
C HIS A 164 9.29 -31.27 9.80
N GLN A 165 9.37 -31.73 11.03
CA GLN A 165 10.68 -32.02 11.65
C GLN A 165 11.34 -33.09 10.78
N VAL A 166 12.34 -32.68 10.04
CA VAL A 166 13.24 -33.60 9.38
C VAL A 166 14.18 -34.12 10.48
N GLU A 167 13.92 -35.34 10.97
CA GLU A 167 14.89 -36.05 11.82
C GLU A 167 16.12 -36.39 10.96
N LEU A 168 17.18 -35.66 11.15
CA LEU A 168 18.50 -36.05 10.65
C LEU A 168 19.01 -37.24 11.43
N ARG A 169 18.86 -38.46 10.91
CA ARG A 169 19.55 -39.63 11.41
C ARG A 169 21.01 -39.56 10.94
N GLY A 170 21.93 -39.32 11.87
CA GLY A 170 23.36 -39.47 11.63
C GLY A 170 23.76 -40.93 11.38
N PRO A 171 24.80 -41.18 10.59
CA PRO A 171 25.34 -42.52 10.38
C PRO A 171 25.90 -43.07 11.69
N LYS A 172 25.70 -44.39 11.89
CA LYS A 172 26.32 -45.17 12.99
C LYS A 172 27.79 -45.38 12.65
#